data_43bde54027e971d035296e6b58bf5d58
#
_entry.id   43bde54027e971d035296e6b58bf5d58
#
_cell.length_a   1.000
_cell.length_b   1.000
_cell.length_c   1.000
_cell.angle_alpha   90.00
_cell.angle_beta   90.00
_cell.angle_gamma   90.00
#
_symmetry.space_group_name_H-M   'P 1'
#
loop_
_entity.id
_entity.type
_entity.pdbx_description
1 polymer ?
#
loop_
_entity_poly.entity_id
_entity_poly.type
_entity_poly.pdbx_seq_one_letter_code
_entity_poly.pdbx_strand_id
1 'polypeptide(L)'
;MSYKKWAIAVLASSLVLTACGSKETAKPAEQPKQEAPKQDAQKAAPAERVKAYKDMVEELGKGKDGGKVDFEKVEKLYNEQFKKLVQDRDSEYSEKLDQEISSAIKAGKEGSLKSDIVKQVVDKLGQKVFFLTLRHNFKAVEDNIADKEKAKAELDQAKAYYNGVLKSTVEKRDTAYQTQMVTAIDGALKDMDAAIEGGKKLDFSLAKQVVDKTLMKTFYLAAGAAQGYAYKVEKAVAEGKDPKTEQAEGWAFYQSLHAYLVKSAKEDAEFIQNKFDLKTSTKDIKADEINKAFVRGFAKVAKSEYKESFENFGKDKGAITALEGALFINVIEADAKKILGEAQTKTLVEKANELLKAAKANDKAKADALFKEIEPSLDKLAKAGK
;
A
#
# COMPACT_ATOMS: atom_id res chain seq x y z
N MET A 1 31.63 -29.20 16.48
CA MET A 1 30.68 -28.24 17.07
C MET A 1 29.42 -28.26 16.23
N SER A 2 28.33 -28.72 16.82
CA SER A 2 27.09 -29.11 16.13
C SER A 2 26.18 -27.89 15.93
N TYR A 3 25.85 -27.57 14.69
CA TYR A 3 24.86 -26.53 14.35
C TYR A 3 23.45 -27.13 14.45
N LYS A 4 22.69 -26.77 15.47
CA LYS A 4 21.25 -27.10 15.57
C LYS A 4 20.49 -26.34 14.50
N LYS A 5 19.96 -27.07 13.52
CA LYS A 5 18.98 -26.58 12.52
C LYS A 5 17.64 -26.43 13.23
N TRP A 6 17.12 -25.22 13.29
CA TRP A 6 15.75 -24.96 13.71
C TRP A 6 14.85 -24.96 12.47
N ALA A 7 13.97 -25.92 12.39
CA ALA A 7 12.94 -26.01 11.37
C ALA A 7 11.72 -25.20 11.83
N ILE A 8 11.37 -24.18 11.09
CA ILE A 8 10.08 -23.49 11.25
C ILE A 8 9.08 -24.22 10.35
N ALA A 9 8.14 -24.92 10.97
CA ALA A 9 7.06 -25.60 10.28
C ALA A 9 6.02 -24.58 9.81
N VAL A 10 5.87 -24.47 8.51
CA VAL A 10 4.72 -23.78 7.89
C VAL A 10 3.62 -24.83 7.72
N LEU A 11 2.56 -24.75 8.48
CA LEU A 11 1.34 -25.53 8.31
C LEU A 11 0.54 -24.98 7.13
N ALA A 12 0.64 -25.66 5.99
CA ALA A 12 -0.28 -25.48 4.88
C ALA A 12 -1.56 -26.29 5.18
N SER A 13 -2.65 -25.58 5.46
CA SER A 13 -3.97 -26.20 5.61
C SER A 13 -4.64 -26.29 4.24
N SER A 14 -4.58 -27.45 3.61
CA SER A 14 -5.37 -27.81 2.44
C SER A 14 -6.77 -28.27 2.89
N LEU A 15 -7.80 -27.53 2.55
CA LEU A 15 -9.21 -27.93 2.66
C LEU A 15 -9.57 -28.81 1.45
N VAL A 16 -9.80 -30.07 1.70
CA VAL A 16 -10.42 -31.00 0.74
C VAL A 16 -11.94 -30.94 0.92
N LEU A 17 -12.64 -30.50 -0.10
CA LEU A 17 -14.09 -30.60 -0.22
C LEU A 17 -14.43 -31.99 -0.78
N THR A 18 -15.06 -32.83 0.03
CA THR A 18 -15.77 -34.03 -0.45
C THR A 18 -17.27 -33.81 -0.25
N ALA A 19 -17.97 -33.74 -1.35
CA ALA A 19 -19.43 -33.81 -1.40
C ALA A 19 -19.85 -35.26 -1.57
N CYS A 20 -20.80 -35.73 -0.75
CA CYS A 20 -21.78 -36.75 -1.16
C CYS A 20 -22.97 -36.73 -0.21
N GLY A 21 -24.15 -36.69 -0.81
CA GLY A 21 -25.42 -36.47 -0.14
C GLY A 21 -26.05 -37.71 0.45
N SER A 22 -27.10 -37.46 1.21
CA SER A 22 -28.39 -38.19 1.16
C SER A 22 -29.40 -37.42 2.04
N LYS A 23 -30.64 -37.43 1.57
CA LYS A 23 -31.83 -36.82 2.18
C LYS A 23 -32.26 -37.57 3.42
N GLU A 24 -32.58 -36.90 4.51
CA GLU A 24 -33.67 -37.28 5.38
C GLU A 24 -34.23 -36.07 6.14
N THR A 25 -35.55 -35.99 6.15
CA THR A 25 -36.37 -34.91 6.69
C THR A 25 -36.52 -35.03 8.20
N ALA A 26 -36.19 -34.01 8.98
CA ALA A 26 -36.62 -33.83 10.35
C ALA A 26 -37.00 -32.38 10.64
N LYS A 27 -38.09 -32.19 11.37
CA LYS A 27 -38.76 -30.94 11.74
C LYS A 27 -37.84 -29.99 12.52
N PRO A 28 -38.11 -28.66 12.47
CA PRO A 28 -37.26 -27.67 13.10
C PRO A 28 -37.44 -27.66 14.63
N ALA A 29 -36.34 -27.79 15.34
CA ALA A 29 -36.26 -27.41 16.76
C ALA A 29 -35.96 -25.91 16.85
N GLU A 30 -36.71 -25.21 17.74
CA GLU A 30 -36.50 -23.79 18.04
C GLU A 30 -35.06 -23.57 18.50
N GLN A 31 -34.34 -22.72 17.78
CA GLN A 31 -33.04 -22.18 18.22
C GLN A 31 -33.25 -21.09 19.29
N PRO A 32 -32.50 -21.12 20.38
CA PRO A 32 -32.51 -19.99 21.33
C PRO A 32 -31.98 -18.75 20.64
N LYS A 33 -32.72 -17.63 20.78
CA LYS A 33 -32.26 -16.32 20.33
C LYS A 33 -30.92 -16.01 20.98
N GLN A 34 -29.85 -16.06 20.20
CA GLN A 34 -28.59 -15.44 20.57
C GLN A 34 -28.81 -13.92 20.61
N GLU A 35 -28.78 -13.39 21.82
CA GLU A 35 -28.66 -11.94 22.02
C GLU A 35 -27.37 -11.48 21.28
N ALA A 36 -27.52 -10.51 20.39
CA ALA A 36 -26.39 -9.86 19.74
C ALA A 36 -25.46 -9.26 20.81
N PRO A 37 -24.14 -9.43 20.71
CA PRO A 37 -23.22 -8.82 21.66
C PRO A 37 -23.40 -7.31 21.59
N LYS A 38 -23.68 -6.68 22.72
CA LYS A 38 -23.60 -5.23 22.87
C LYS A 38 -22.17 -4.78 22.57
N GLN A 39 -21.95 -4.29 21.36
CA GLN A 39 -20.72 -3.62 20.97
C GLN A 39 -20.80 -2.14 21.35
N ASP A 40 -20.46 -1.83 22.58
CA ASP A 40 -19.92 -0.55 23.01
C ASP A 40 -18.45 -0.75 23.45
N ALA A 41 -17.62 -1.28 22.58
CA ALA A 41 -16.20 -1.05 22.67
C ALA A 41 -15.95 0.35 22.09
N GLN A 42 -15.72 1.34 22.96
CA GLN A 42 -15.30 2.69 22.60
C GLN A 42 -14.25 2.60 21.48
N LYS A 43 -14.63 3.03 20.26
CA LYS A 43 -13.67 3.17 19.16
C LYS A 43 -12.67 4.22 19.60
N ALA A 44 -11.42 3.82 19.87
CA ALA A 44 -10.37 4.76 20.19
C ALA A 44 -10.30 5.86 19.12
N ALA A 45 -10.21 7.12 19.57
CA ALA A 45 -10.15 8.26 18.64
C ALA A 45 -8.93 8.17 17.72
N PRO A 46 -8.96 8.73 16.50
CA PRO A 46 -7.81 8.72 15.60
C PRO A 46 -6.51 9.18 16.27
N ALA A 47 -6.57 10.20 17.12
CA ALA A 47 -5.42 10.72 17.85
C ALA A 47 -4.80 9.69 18.81
N GLU A 48 -5.61 8.88 19.48
CA GLU A 48 -5.14 7.84 20.41
C GLU A 48 -4.42 6.72 19.66
N ARG A 49 -4.94 6.29 18.50
CA ARG A 49 -4.31 5.29 17.64
C ARG A 49 -2.99 5.76 17.06
N VAL A 50 -2.94 7.02 16.60
CA VAL A 50 -1.71 7.66 16.11
C VAL A 50 -0.69 7.75 17.24
N LYS A 51 -1.13 8.12 18.46
CA LYS A 51 -0.25 8.18 19.64
C LYS A 51 0.31 6.80 19.98
N ALA A 52 -0.55 5.79 20.10
CA ALA A 52 -0.12 4.43 20.40
C ALA A 52 0.92 3.91 19.40
N TYR A 53 0.68 4.12 18.09
CA TYR A 53 1.65 3.77 17.07
C TYR A 53 2.98 4.51 17.24
N LYS A 54 2.96 5.82 17.48
CA LYS A 54 4.18 6.60 17.70
C LYS A 54 4.93 6.15 18.95
N ASP A 55 4.23 5.91 20.04
CA ASP A 55 4.82 5.44 21.30
C ASP A 55 5.49 4.06 21.12
N MET A 56 4.89 3.14 20.34
CA MET A 56 5.51 1.85 19.99
C MET A 56 6.78 2.03 19.17
N VAL A 57 6.73 2.87 18.14
CA VAL A 57 7.90 3.12 17.26
C VAL A 57 9.02 3.83 18.00
N GLU A 58 8.70 4.76 18.91
CA GLU A 58 9.66 5.44 19.77
C GLU A 58 10.32 4.47 20.74
N GLU A 59 9.52 3.62 21.43
CA GLU A 59 10.05 2.62 22.35
C GLU A 59 11.00 1.65 21.64
N LEU A 60 10.58 1.12 20.47
CA LEU A 60 11.44 0.26 19.65
C LEU A 60 12.69 0.99 19.15
N GLY A 61 12.60 2.31 18.96
CA GLY A 61 13.72 3.15 18.54
C GLY A 61 14.86 3.22 19.56
N LYS A 62 14.59 2.95 20.84
CA LYS A 62 15.63 2.89 21.89
C LYS A 62 16.65 1.76 21.69
N GLY A 63 16.27 0.71 20.91
CA GLY A 63 17.17 -0.38 20.56
C GLY A 63 18.29 0.01 19.59
N LYS A 64 18.21 1.19 18.97
CA LYS A 64 19.28 1.75 18.16
C LYS A 64 20.50 1.99 19.07
N ASP A 65 21.65 1.66 18.54
CA ASP A 65 22.93 1.84 19.28
C ASP A 65 23.06 1.00 20.58
N GLY A 66 22.27 -0.11 20.68
CA GLY A 66 22.36 -1.06 21.79
C GLY A 66 21.56 -0.68 23.03
N GLY A 67 20.67 0.30 22.96
CA GLY A 67 19.77 0.64 24.06
C GLY A 67 18.77 -0.48 24.36
N LYS A 68 18.20 -0.47 25.58
CA LYS A 68 17.23 -1.47 26.02
C LYS A 68 15.82 -1.07 25.59
N VAL A 69 15.16 -1.96 24.85
CA VAL A 69 13.74 -1.83 24.46
C VAL A 69 12.85 -2.53 25.50
N ASP A 70 11.79 -1.85 25.93
CA ASP A 70 10.73 -2.44 26.73
C ASP A 70 9.67 -3.09 25.81
N PHE A 71 9.91 -4.35 25.46
CA PHE A 71 8.97 -5.11 24.62
C PHE A 71 7.63 -5.39 25.27
N GLU A 72 7.53 -5.44 26.61
CA GLU A 72 6.26 -5.58 27.35
C GLU A 72 5.37 -4.35 27.11
N LYS A 73 5.98 -3.17 27.17
CA LYS A 73 5.29 -1.91 26.86
C LYS A 73 4.83 -1.86 25.41
N VAL A 74 5.67 -2.28 24.45
CA VAL A 74 5.31 -2.33 23.02
C VAL A 74 4.14 -3.29 22.80
N GLU A 75 4.21 -4.50 23.34
CA GLU A 75 3.16 -5.52 23.24
C GLU A 75 1.84 -5.05 23.85
N LYS A 76 1.88 -4.39 24.99
CA LYS A 76 0.71 -3.80 25.67
C LYS A 76 0.06 -2.73 24.80
N LEU A 77 0.82 -1.75 24.31
CA LEU A 77 0.30 -0.69 23.43
C LEU A 77 -0.33 -1.28 22.15
N TYR A 78 0.33 -2.27 21.56
CA TYR A 78 -0.21 -2.95 20.40
C TYR A 78 -1.54 -3.62 20.70
N ASN A 79 -1.60 -4.48 21.70
CA ASN A 79 -2.79 -5.28 22.02
C ASN A 79 -3.99 -4.42 22.47
N GLU A 80 -3.76 -3.37 23.25
CA GLU A 80 -4.83 -2.56 23.84
C GLU A 80 -5.35 -1.47 22.89
N GLN A 81 -4.49 -0.88 22.03
CA GLN A 81 -4.84 0.34 21.32
C GLN A 81 -4.74 0.23 19.79
N PHE A 82 -3.95 -0.71 19.24
CA PHE A 82 -3.69 -0.76 17.81
C PHE A 82 -4.21 -2.03 17.14
N LYS A 83 -4.12 -3.18 17.79
CA LYS A 83 -4.45 -4.51 17.24
C LYS A 83 -5.83 -4.59 16.61
N LYS A 84 -6.85 -4.02 17.26
CA LYS A 84 -8.23 -4.05 16.73
C LYS A 84 -8.33 -3.34 15.37
N LEU A 85 -7.65 -2.20 15.19
CA LEU A 85 -7.59 -1.51 13.91
C LEU A 85 -6.90 -2.39 12.84
N VAL A 86 -5.81 -3.05 13.21
CA VAL A 86 -5.06 -3.94 12.28
C VAL A 86 -5.96 -5.08 11.82
N GLN A 87 -6.62 -5.77 12.76
CA GLN A 87 -7.51 -6.90 12.46
C GLN A 87 -8.71 -6.48 11.58
N ASP A 88 -9.27 -5.28 11.81
CA ASP A 88 -10.34 -4.75 10.96
C ASP A 88 -9.85 -4.52 9.51
N ARG A 89 -8.63 -4.04 9.35
CA ARG A 89 -8.02 -3.87 8.02
C ARG A 89 -7.64 -5.20 7.38
N ASP A 90 -7.12 -6.15 8.15
CA ASP A 90 -6.85 -7.52 7.68
C ASP A 90 -8.11 -8.18 7.14
N SER A 91 -9.22 -8.08 7.87
CA SER A 91 -10.51 -8.62 7.45
C SER A 91 -11.04 -7.97 6.17
N GLU A 92 -10.95 -6.62 6.07
CA GLU A 92 -11.50 -5.87 4.93
C GLU A 92 -10.67 -6.05 3.65
N TYR A 93 -9.35 -6.13 3.78
CA TYR A 93 -8.43 -6.16 2.63
C TYR A 93 -7.77 -7.52 2.39
N SER A 94 -8.16 -8.56 3.15
CA SER A 94 -7.58 -9.91 3.08
C SER A 94 -6.06 -9.92 3.33
N GLU A 95 -5.63 -9.17 4.33
CA GLU A 95 -4.23 -9.06 4.74
C GLU A 95 -3.93 -9.94 5.97
N LYS A 96 -2.67 -9.97 6.41
CA LYS A 96 -2.19 -10.72 7.58
C LYS A 96 -1.29 -9.87 8.49
N LEU A 97 -1.56 -8.57 8.56
CA LEU A 97 -0.71 -7.59 9.24
C LEU A 97 -0.65 -7.85 10.76
N ASP A 98 -1.75 -8.29 11.38
CA ASP A 98 -1.76 -8.64 12.81
C ASP A 98 -0.78 -9.80 13.09
N GLN A 99 -0.79 -10.83 12.26
CA GLN A 99 0.15 -11.95 12.39
C GLN A 99 1.61 -11.49 12.22
N GLU A 100 1.89 -10.68 11.22
CA GLU A 100 3.24 -10.21 10.91
C GLU A 100 3.78 -9.29 12.01
N ILE A 101 2.99 -8.32 12.47
CA ILE A 101 3.38 -7.36 13.53
C ILE A 101 3.55 -8.10 14.86
N SER A 102 2.58 -8.92 15.25
CA SER A 102 2.63 -9.69 16.51
C SER A 102 3.81 -10.65 16.55
N SER A 103 4.11 -11.32 15.42
CA SER A 103 5.26 -12.23 15.33
C SER A 103 6.59 -11.49 15.43
N ALA A 104 6.70 -10.30 14.83
CA ALA A 104 7.91 -9.48 14.94
C ALA A 104 8.13 -8.99 16.37
N ILE A 105 7.09 -8.49 17.07
CA ILE A 105 7.18 -8.06 18.48
C ILE A 105 7.61 -9.23 19.37
N LYS A 106 6.99 -10.41 19.20
CA LYS A 106 7.32 -11.62 19.94
C LYS A 106 8.78 -12.06 19.70
N ALA A 107 9.20 -12.09 18.44
CA ALA A 107 10.58 -12.46 18.09
C ALA A 107 11.61 -11.49 18.66
N GLY A 108 11.31 -10.18 18.73
CA GLY A 108 12.12 -9.20 19.40
C GLY A 108 12.22 -9.41 20.91
N LYS A 109 11.09 -9.68 21.57
CA LYS A 109 10.99 -9.99 23.00
C LYS A 109 11.81 -11.23 23.39
N GLU A 110 11.77 -12.26 22.53
CA GLU A 110 12.54 -13.50 22.69
C GLU A 110 14.03 -13.35 22.29
N GLY A 111 14.44 -12.22 21.75
CA GLY A 111 15.80 -11.95 21.28
C GLY A 111 16.19 -12.71 20.01
N SER A 112 15.22 -13.33 19.31
CA SER A 112 15.46 -14.04 18.05
C SER A 112 15.48 -13.11 16.83
N LEU A 113 14.97 -11.88 16.97
CA LEU A 113 15.02 -10.82 15.96
C LEU A 113 15.58 -9.53 16.60
N LYS A 114 16.52 -8.85 15.92
CA LYS A 114 17.09 -7.60 16.39
C LYS A 114 16.02 -6.51 16.52
N SER A 115 16.10 -5.70 17.58
CA SER A 115 15.10 -4.65 17.88
C SER A 115 14.95 -3.60 16.77
N ASP A 116 16.01 -3.27 16.06
CA ASP A 116 15.98 -2.34 14.93
C ASP A 116 15.21 -2.93 13.75
N ILE A 117 15.31 -4.24 13.48
CA ILE A 117 14.49 -4.93 12.48
C ILE A 117 13.01 -4.94 12.90
N VAL A 118 12.73 -5.29 14.18
CA VAL A 118 11.36 -5.24 14.73
C VAL A 118 10.76 -3.85 14.56
N LYS A 119 11.54 -2.81 14.86
CA LYS A 119 11.12 -1.42 14.67
C LYS A 119 10.69 -1.15 13.25
N GLN A 120 11.47 -1.59 12.24
CA GLN A 120 11.13 -1.34 10.85
C GLN A 120 9.85 -2.09 10.44
N VAL A 121 9.69 -3.32 10.86
CA VAL A 121 8.47 -4.09 10.59
C VAL A 121 7.25 -3.39 11.20
N VAL A 122 7.28 -3.07 12.49
CA VAL A 122 6.16 -2.41 13.20
C VAL A 122 5.85 -1.03 12.62
N ASP A 123 6.89 -0.22 12.36
CA ASP A 123 6.73 1.13 11.80
C ASP A 123 6.12 1.08 10.39
N LYS A 124 6.66 0.30 9.47
CA LYS A 124 6.25 0.37 8.07
C LYS A 124 4.96 -0.40 7.79
N LEU A 125 4.75 -1.54 8.46
CA LEU A 125 3.44 -2.20 8.40
C LEU A 125 2.36 -1.38 9.11
N GLY A 126 2.70 -0.68 10.21
CA GLY A 126 1.81 0.31 10.81
C GLY A 126 1.40 1.42 9.83
N GLN A 127 2.35 1.94 9.04
CA GLN A 127 2.02 2.89 7.96
C GLN A 127 1.08 2.27 6.91
N LYS A 128 1.26 1.00 6.54
CA LYS A 128 0.32 0.27 5.68
C LYS A 128 -1.07 0.19 6.31
N VAL A 129 -1.18 -0.10 7.61
CA VAL A 129 -2.47 -0.11 8.32
C VAL A 129 -3.19 1.23 8.19
N PHE A 130 -2.47 2.34 8.40
CA PHE A 130 -3.06 3.68 8.24
C PHE A 130 -3.41 3.99 6.78
N PHE A 131 -2.61 3.57 5.81
CA PHE A 131 -2.94 3.69 4.39
C PHE A 131 -4.24 2.95 4.04
N LEU A 132 -4.40 1.72 4.51
CA LEU A 132 -5.65 0.96 4.33
C LEU A 132 -6.81 1.61 5.09
N THR A 133 -6.55 2.26 6.23
CA THR A 133 -7.57 2.99 6.98
C THR A 133 -8.03 4.23 6.23
N LEU A 134 -7.14 4.96 5.55
CA LEU A 134 -7.55 6.04 4.66
C LEU A 134 -8.50 5.53 3.55
N ARG A 135 -8.18 4.40 2.94
CA ARG A 135 -9.04 3.77 1.91
C ARG A 135 -10.41 3.40 2.46
N HIS A 136 -10.45 2.85 3.66
CA HIS A 136 -11.70 2.57 4.36
C HIS A 136 -12.55 3.83 4.57
N ASN A 137 -11.95 4.88 5.14
CA ASN A 137 -12.64 6.15 5.37
C ASN A 137 -13.12 6.78 4.05
N PHE A 138 -12.29 6.77 3.00
CA PHE A 138 -12.70 7.27 1.68
C PHE A 138 -13.88 6.49 1.08
N LYS A 139 -13.88 5.16 1.26
CA LYS A 139 -15.04 4.35 0.87
C LYS A 139 -16.28 4.73 1.68
N ALA A 140 -16.15 4.91 2.99
CA ALA A 140 -17.25 5.34 3.84
C ALA A 140 -17.79 6.73 3.43
N VAL A 141 -16.93 7.67 2.99
CA VAL A 141 -17.37 8.94 2.41
C VAL A 141 -18.19 8.71 1.13
N GLU A 142 -17.70 7.89 0.18
CA GLU A 142 -18.42 7.60 -1.07
C GLU A 142 -19.79 6.96 -0.84
N ASP A 143 -19.89 6.09 0.17
CA ASP A 143 -21.13 5.42 0.57
C ASP A 143 -22.12 6.38 1.28
N ASN A 144 -21.61 7.45 1.90
CA ASN A 144 -22.41 8.43 2.66
C ASN A 144 -22.37 9.85 2.10
N ILE A 145 -21.99 10.07 0.84
CA ILE A 145 -21.76 11.42 0.29
C ILE A 145 -23.00 12.33 0.33
N ALA A 146 -24.20 11.75 0.38
CA ALA A 146 -25.45 12.47 0.56
C ALA A 146 -25.66 12.97 2.01
N ASP A 147 -25.04 12.32 3.00
CA ASP A 147 -25.00 12.72 4.41
C ASP A 147 -23.68 13.45 4.67
N LYS A 148 -23.70 14.77 4.48
CA LYS A 148 -22.51 15.60 4.55
C LYS A 148 -21.80 15.54 5.90
N GLU A 149 -22.54 15.42 7.00
CA GLU A 149 -21.96 15.35 8.35
C GLU A 149 -21.15 14.06 8.52
N LYS A 150 -21.72 12.94 8.14
CA LYS A 150 -21.00 11.65 8.16
C LYS A 150 -19.82 11.64 7.20
N ALA A 151 -20.01 12.11 5.96
CA ALA A 151 -18.96 12.16 4.98
C ALA A 151 -17.77 13.01 5.44
N LYS A 152 -18.03 14.17 6.04
CA LYS A 152 -17.00 15.03 6.63
C LYS A 152 -16.29 14.34 7.81
N ALA A 153 -17.02 13.74 8.72
CA ALA A 153 -16.44 13.05 9.87
C ALA A 153 -15.46 11.95 9.42
N GLU A 154 -15.79 11.18 8.38
CA GLU A 154 -14.91 10.15 7.82
C GLU A 154 -13.69 10.75 7.11
N LEU A 155 -13.87 11.85 6.35
CA LEU A 155 -12.75 12.53 5.72
C LEU A 155 -11.80 13.15 6.76
N ASP A 156 -12.32 13.72 7.84
CA ASP A 156 -11.51 14.31 8.91
C ASP A 156 -10.69 13.24 9.66
N GLN A 157 -11.25 12.04 9.86
CA GLN A 157 -10.46 10.89 10.36
C GLN A 157 -9.32 10.53 9.40
N ALA A 158 -9.59 10.43 8.10
CA ALA A 158 -8.56 10.16 7.10
C ALA A 158 -7.45 11.22 7.14
N LYS A 159 -7.81 12.51 7.19
CA LYS A 159 -6.84 13.63 7.33
C LYS A 159 -6.01 13.51 8.61
N ALA A 160 -6.62 13.12 9.73
CA ALA A 160 -5.91 12.93 11.00
C ALA A 160 -4.85 11.83 10.89
N TYR A 161 -5.16 10.69 10.26
CA TYR A 161 -4.20 9.61 10.03
C TYR A 161 -3.11 9.99 9.03
N TYR A 162 -3.47 10.67 7.93
CA TYR A 162 -2.48 11.18 6.98
C TYR A 162 -1.49 12.13 7.67
N ASN A 163 -2.00 13.17 8.31
CA ASN A 163 -1.17 14.18 8.98
C ASN A 163 -0.37 13.60 10.16
N GLY A 164 -0.98 12.67 10.91
CA GLY A 164 -0.37 12.07 12.09
C GLY A 164 0.73 11.06 11.78
N VAL A 165 0.66 10.35 10.65
CA VAL A 165 1.56 9.23 10.35
C VAL A 165 2.20 9.33 8.97
N LEU A 166 1.40 9.41 7.89
CA LEU A 166 1.92 9.20 6.54
C LEU A 166 2.65 10.41 5.96
N LYS A 167 2.23 11.63 6.34
CA LYS A 167 2.77 12.89 5.79
C LYS A 167 4.30 12.98 5.95
N SER A 168 4.85 12.59 7.08
CA SER A 168 6.30 12.62 7.32
C SER A 168 7.08 11.70 6.37
N THR A 169 6.49 10.59 5.93
CA THR A 169 7.10 9.69 4.95
C THR A 169 7.03 10.28 3.55
N VAL A 170 5.95 10.99 3.20
CA VAL A 170 5.82 11.75 1.95
C VAL A 170 6.85 12.87 1.89
N GLU A 171 6.97 13.69 2.95
CA GLU A 171 7.94 14.79 3.06
C GLU A 171 9.39 14.33 2.86
N LYS A 172 9.76 13.18 3.46
CA LYS A 172 11.08 12.57 3.26
C LYS A 172 11.32 12.18 1.81
N ARG A 173 10.30 11.74 1.08
CA ARG A 173 10.43 11.41 -0.35
C ARG A 173 10.45 12.66 -1.21
N ASP A 174 9.62 13.67 -0.90
CA ASP A 174 9.67 14.97 -1.57
C ASP A 174 11.07 15.57 -1.49
N THR A 175 11.68 15.56 -0.31
CA THR A 175 13.06 16.05 -0.11
C THR A 175 14.07 15.23 -0.92
N ALA A 176 13.98 13.90 -0.87
CA ALA A 176 14.96 13.00 -1.50
C ALA A 176 14.89 13.02 -3.04
N TYR A 177 13.69 13.20 -3.60
CA TYR A 177 13.43 13.09 -5.04
C TYR A 177 13.02 14.42 -5.68
N GLN A 178 12.99 15.52 -4.92
CA GLN A 178 12.58 16.86 -5.38
C GLN A 178 11.19 16.84 -6.04
N THR A 179 10.25 16.13 -5.40
CA THR A 179 8.85 16.04 -5.83
C THR A 179 7.97 16.98 -4.99
N GLN A 180 6.68 17.07 -5.32
CA GLN A 180 5.68 17.90 -4.64
C GLN A 180 4.46 17.06 -4.21
N MET A 181 4.71 15.86 -3.71
CA MET A 181 3.65 14.91 -3.36
C MET A 181 2.80 15.40 -2.20
N VAL A 182 3.40 16.08 -1.21
CA VAL A 182 2.63 16.71 -0.11
C VAL A 182 1.64 17.72 -0.69
N THR A 183 2.08 18.59 -1.58
CA THR A 183 1.22 19.60 -2.22
C THR A 183 0.07 18.94 -3.00
N ALA A 184 0.36 17.86 -3.74
CA ALA A 184 -0.64 17.11 -4.48
C ALA A 184 -1.69 16.47 -3.55
N ILE A 185 -1.27 15.85 -2.46
CA ILE A 185 -2.17 15.24 -1.47
C ILE A 185 -3.00 16.32 -0.76
N ASP A 186 -2.36 17.39 -0.26
CA ASP A 186 -3.06 18.45 0.46
C ASP A 186 -4.08 19.17 -0.47
N GLY A 187 -3.77 19.32 -1.76
CA GLY A 187 -4.70 19.82 -2.78
C GLY A 187 -5.89 18.87 -2.97
N ALA A 188 -5.62 17.59 -3.18
CA ALA A 188 -6.67 16.60 -3.38
C ALA A 188 -7.59 16.45 -2.15
N LEU A 189 -7.06 16.56 -0.93
CA LEU A 189 -7.88 16.56 0.29
C LEU A 189 -8.83 17.77 0.36
N LYS A 190 -8.41 18.95 -0.14
CA LYS A 190 -9.28 20.13 -0.28
C LYS A 190 -10.34 19.93 -1.36
N ASP A 191 -9.99 19.31 -2.48
CA ASP A 191 -10.95 18.96 -3.53
C ASP A 191 -12.00 17.97 -3.02
N MET A 192 -11.62 17.01 -2.14
CA MET A 192 -12.54 16.12 -1.46
C MET A 192 -13.53 16.89 -0.57
N ASP A 193 -13.08 17.88 0.21
CA ASP A 193 -13.97 18.71 1.01
C ASP A 193 -15.00 19.42 0.12
N ALA A 194 -14.55 20.04 -0.96
CA ALA A 194 -15.42 20.73 -1.92
C ALA A 194 -16.41 19.78 -2.60
N ALA A 195 -15.98 18.56 -2.89
CA ALA A 195 -16.83 17.51 -3.47
C ALA A 195 -17.94 17.05 -2.51
N ILE A 196 -17.63 16.89 -1.21
CA ILE A 196 -18.63 16.58 -0.18
C ILE A 196 -19.65 17.73 -0.05
N GLU A 197 -19.17 18.98 0.03
CA GLU A 197 -20.05 20.14 0.11
C GLU A 197 -20.98 20.26 -1.10
N GLY A 198 -20.47 19.94 -2.29
CA GLY A 198 -21.24 19.93 -3.53
C GLY A 198 -22.09 18.68 -3.78
N GLY A 199 -21.95 17.62 -2.97
CA GLY A 199 -22.56 16.31 -3.21
C GLY A 199 -22.05 15.63 -4.49
N LYS A 200 -20.83 15.93 -4.94
CA LYS A 200 -20.25 15.52 -6.21
C LYS A 200 -19.41 14.24 -6.09
N LYS A 201 -20.05 13.10 -6.18
CA LYS A 201 -19.40 11.78 -5.97
C LYS A 201 -18.22 11.54 -6.92
N LEU A 202 -18.35 11.88 -8.20
CA LEU A 202 -17.27 11.71 -9.18
C LEU A 202 -16.05 12.57 -8.82
N ASP A 203 -16.25 13.84 -8.47
CA ASP A 203 -15.14 14.73 -8.11
C ASP A 203 -14.41 14.20 -6.88
N PHE A 204 -15.15 13.69 -5.88
CA PHE A 204 -14.57 13.03 -4.71
C PHE A 204 -13.75 11.80 -5.11
N SER A 205 -14.31 10.92 -5.95
CA SER A 205 -13.62 9.71 -6.39
C SER A 205 -12.35 10.01 -7.18
N LEU A 206 -12.34 11.06 -8.00
CA LEU A 206 -11.14 11.50 -8.72
C LEU A 206 -10.07 12.04 -7.75
N ALA A 207 -10.45 12.90 -6.80
CA ALA A 207 -9.52 13.43 -5.79
C ALA A 207 -8.95 12.31 -4.90
N LYS A 208 -9.77 11.32 -4.54
CA LYS A 208 -9.34 10.12 -3.82
C LYS A 208 -8.22 9.37 -4.55
N GLN A 209 -8.31 9.21 -5.87
CA GLN A 209 -7.26 8.53 -6.62
C GLN A 209 -5.93 9.29 -6.57
N VAL A 210 -5.96 10.61 -6.58
CA VAL A 210 -4.74 11.42 -6.43
C VAL A 210 -4.05 11.12 -5.08
N VAL A 211 -4.78 11.13 -3.97
CA VAL A 211 -4.22 10.79 -2.65
C VAL A 211 -3.67 9.36 -2.64
N ASP A 212 -4.47 8.39 -3.08
CA ASP A 212 -4.14 6.96 -3.05
C ASP A 212 -2.87 6.64 -3.86
N LYS A 213 -2.81 7.09 -5.12
CA LYS A 213 -1.67 6.77 -6.00
C LYS A 213 -0.42 7.60 -5.66
N THR A 214 -0.58 8.79 -5.08
CA THR A 214 0.57 9.56 -4.56
C THR A 214 1.19 8.90 -3.33
N LEU A 215 0.39 8.30 -2.44
CA LEU A 215 0.91 7.46 -1.35
C LEU A 215 1.58 6.19 -1.89
N MET A 216 1.03 5.54 -2.92
CA MET A 216 1.69 4.41 -3.57
C MET A 216 3.03 4.82 -4.21
N LYS A 217 3.10 6.00 -4.85
CA LYS A 217 4.36 6.57 -5.35
C LYS A 217 5.36 6.74 -4.21
N THR A 218 4.93 7.26 -3.07
CA THR A 218 5.77 7.41 -1.87
C THR A 218 6.39 6.08 -1.43
N PHE A 219 5.61 5.01 -1.39
CA PHE A 219 6.08 3.66 -1.02
C PHE A 219 7.00 3.05 -2.09
N TYR A 220 6.70 3.27 -3.38
CA TYR A 220 7.60 2.87 -4.46
C TYR A 220 8.96 3.57 -4.39
N LEU A 221 8.95 4.89 -4.21
CA LEU A 221 10.18 5.67 -4.06
C LEU A 221 11.00 5.21 -2.85
N ALA A 222 10.34 4.77 -1.77
CA ALA A 222 11.01 4.20 -0.63
C ALA A 222 11.60 2.80 -0.92
N ALA A 223 10.84 1.90 -1.55
CA ALA A 223 11.26 0.51 -1.72
C ALA A 223 12.25 0.33 -2.88
N GLY A 224 11.90 0.75 -4.10
CA GLY A 224 12.54 0.28 -5.31
C GLY A 224 13.17 1.33 -6.23
N ALA A 225 12.89 2.64 -6.06
CA ALA A 225 13.49 3.69 -6.89
C ALA A 225 14.93 4.00 -6.45
N ALA A 226 15.67 4.74 -7.26
CA ALA A 226 17.01 5.23 -6.91
C ALA A 226 16.97 5.91 -5.53
N GLN A 227 17.94 5.66 -4.65
CA GLN A 227 17.95 6.04 -3.23
C GLN A 227 16.94 5.26 -2.33
N GLY A 228 16.12 4.37 -2.89
CA GLY A 228 15.23 3.47 -2.14
C GLY A 228 16.00 2.37 -1.40
N TYR A 229 15.27 1.54 -0.64
CA TYR A 229 15.89 0.54 0.20
C TYR A 229 16.60 -0.57 -0.57
N ALA A 230 16.16 -0.94 -1.78
CA ALA A 230 16.90 -1.88 -2.62
C ALA A 230 18.34 -1.38 -2.89
N TYR A 231 18.50 -0.10 -3.27
CA TYR A 231 19.80 0.52 -3.49
C TYR A 231 20.62 0.69 -2.21
N LYS A 232 19.96 0.96 -1.08
CA LYS A 232 20.64 1.04 0.22
C LYS A 232 21.21 -0.30 0.66
N VAL A 233 20.46 -1.40 0.47
CA VAL A 233 20.93 -2.76 0.73
C VAL A 233 22.14 -3.07 -0.13
N GLU A 234 22.07 -2.87 -1.45
CA GLU A 234 23.17 -3.15 -2.36
C GLU A 234 24.42 -2.33 -2.02
N LYS A 235 24.25 -1.05 -1.72
CA LYS A 235 25.34 -0.17 -1.26
C LYS A 235 25.97 -0.66 0.05
N ALA A 236 25.17 -1.00 1.07
CA ALA A 236 25.66 -1.47 2.35
C ALA A 236 26.42 -2.81 2.21
N VAL A 237 25.95 -3.72 1.36
CA VAL A 237 26.68 -4.95 1.00
C VAL A 237 28.05 -4.63 0.39
N ALA A 238 28.11 -3.69 -0.56
CA ALA A 238 29.35 -3.27 -1.20
C ALA A 238 30.35 -2.63 -0.21
N GLU A 239 29.83 -1.96 0.84
CA GLU A 239 30.61 -1.36 1.94
C GLU A 239 30.97 -2.38 3.05
N GLY A 240 30.59 -3.66 2.92
CA GLY A 240 30.85 -4.69 3.93
C GLY A 240 30.01 -4.56 5.21
N LYS A 241 28.90 -3.81 5.18
CA LYS A 241 27.96 -3.62 6.29
C LYS A 241 26.87 -4.68 6.29
N ASP A 242 26.21 -4.91 7.45
CA ASP A 242 25.01 -5.75 7.56
C ASP A 242 23.76 -4.93 7.20
N PRO A 243 23.11 -5.16 6.05
CA PRO A 243 21.97 -4.37 5.59
C PRO A 243 20.61 -5.00 5.92
N LYS A 244 20.53 -5.86 6.93
CA LYS A 244 19.28 -6.55 7.28
C LYS A 244 18.17 -5.57 7.70
N THR A 245 18.51 -4.46 8.31
CA THR A 245 17.55 -3.41 8.67
C THR A 245 16.98 -2.74 7.42
N GLU A 246 17.82 -2.40 6.44
CA GLU A 246 17.41 -1.81 5.17
C GLU A 246 16.56 -2.81 4.34
N GLN A 247 16.92 -4.10 4.38
CA GLN A 247 16.10 -5.16 3.74
C GLN A 247 14.70 -5.23 4.37
N ALA A 248 14.60 -5.17 5.69
CA ALA A 248 13.33 -5.17 6.41
C ALA A 248 12.47 -3.94 6.07
N GLU A 249 13.08 -2.76 5.98
CA GLU A 249 12.38 -1.54 5.56
C GLU A 249 11.87 -1.65 4.11
N GLY A 250 12.70 -2.14 3.19
CA GLY A 250 12.32 -2.37 1.79
C GLY A 250 11.16 -3.35 1.68
N TRP A 251 11.25 -4.49 2.39
CA TRP A 251 10.19 -5.48 2.46
C TRP A 251 8.87 -4.87 2.97
N ALA A 252 8.91 -4.17 4.09
CA ALA A 252 7.70 -3.67 4.72
C ALA A 252 7.03 -2.54 3.92
N PHE A 253 7.79 -1.64 3.28
CA PHE A 253 7.22 -0.68 2.33
C PHE A 253 6.62 -1.37 1.10
N TYR A 254 7.26 -2.42 0.60
CA TYR A 254 6.75 -3.19 -0.53
C TYR A 254 5.40 -3.84 -0.23
N GLN A 255 5.14 -4.25 1.02
CA GLN A 255 3.83 -4.81 1.39
C GLN A 255 2.66 -3.86 1.06
N SER A 256 2.87 -2.55 1.10
CA SER A 256 1.85 -1.56 0.72
C SER A 256 1.51 -1.56 -0.78
N LEU A 257 2.36 -2.15 -1.62
CA LEU A 257 2.22 -2.20 -3.09
C LEU A 257 1.89 -3.59 -3.62
N HIS A 258 2.26 -4.64 -2.88
CA HIS A 258 2.19 -6.03 -3.34
C HIS A 258 0.81 -6.43 -3.84
N ALA A 259 -0.24 -6.18 -3.07
CA ALA A 259 -1.61 -6.56 -3.42
C ALA A 259 -2.11 -5.91 -4.72
N TYR A 260 -1.57 -4.75 -5.10
CA TYR A 260 -1.87 -4.07 -6.36
C TYR A 260 -1.10 -4.68 -7.53
N LEU A 261 0.21 -4.88 -7.35
CA LEU A 261 1.07 -5.40 -8.40
C LEU A 261 0.73 -6.84 -8.77
N VAL A 262 0.40 -7.68 -7.79
CA VAL A 262 0.11 -9.11 -8.04
C VAL A 262 -1.08 -9.33 -8.97
N LYS A 263 -2.05 -8.41 -8.98
CA LYS A 263 -3.25 -8.51 -9.81
C LYS A 263 -2.93 -8.39 -11.31
N SER A 264 -2.02 -7.50 -11.68
CA SER A 264 -1.72 -7.19 -13.10
C SER A 264 -0.33 -7.66 -13.54
N ALA A 265 0.57 -7.95 -12.59
CA ALA A 265 1.97 -8.26 -12.83
C ALA A 265 2.53 -9.28 -11.83
N LYS A 266 1.88 -10.43 -11.71
CA LYS A 266 2.15 -11.45 -10.69
C LYS A 266 3.63 -11.85 -10.63
N GLU A 267 4.25 -12.15 -11.78
CA GLU A 267 5.67 -12.55 -11.84
C GLU A 267 6.61 -11.47 -11.29
N ASP A 268 6.38 -10.20 -11.66
CA ASP A 268 7.19 -9.07 -11.19
C ASP A 268 6.95 -8.83 -9.70
N ALA A 269 5.70 -8.98 -9.23
CA ALA A 269 5.35 -8.84 -7.82
C ALA A 269 6.00 -9.94 -6.95
N GLU A 270 5.93 -11.20 -7.38
CA GLU A 270 6.56 -12.32 -6.67
C GLU A 270 8.09 -12.21 -6.69
N PHE A 271 8.67 -11.74 -7.80
CA PHE A 271 10.11 -11.48 -7.88
C PHE A 271 10.55 -10.46 -6.83
N ILE A 272 9.87 -9.32 -6.71
CA ILE A 272 10.18 -8.28 -5.72
C ILE A 272 10.00 -8.82 -4.31
N GLN A 273 8.89 -9.55 -4.05
CA GLN A 273 8.62 -10.18 -2.76
C GLN A 273 9.75 -11.11 -2.33
N ASN A 274 10.18 -11.99 -3.23
CA ASN A 274 11.24 -12.94 -2.95
C ASN A 274 12.61 -12.27 -2.71
N LYS A 275 12.91 -11.19 -3.43
CA LYS A 275 14.16 -10.46 -3.24
C LYS A 275 14.21 -9.75 -1.88
N PHE A 276 13.11 -9.17 -1.43
CA PHE A 276 13.04 -8.49 -0.13
C PHE A 276 12.79 -9.44 1.06
N ASP A 277 12.39 -10.70 0.84
CA ASP A 277 12.16 -11.66 1.93
C ASP A 277 13.38 -11.70 2.86
N LEU A 278 13.14 -11.58 4.17
CA LEU A 278 14.21 -11.52 5.18
C LEU A 278 15.07 -12.80 5.24
N LYS A 279 14.58 -13.91 4.67
CA LYS A 279 15.34 -15.15 4.51
C LYS A 279 16.29 -15.10 3.31
N THR A 280 16.04 -14.22 2.35
CA THR A 280 16.91 -14.05 1.18
C THR A 280 18.22 -13.42 1.59
N SER A 281 19.31 -13.91 1.03
CA SER A 281 20.63 -13.31 1.21
C SER A 281 20.65 -11.87 0.68
N THR A 282 21.10 -10.93 1.48
CA THR A 282 21.23 -9.53 1.07
C THR A 282 22.18 -9.33 -0.13
N LYS A 283 23.12 -10.28 -0.35
CA LYS A 283 24.01 -10.30 -1.53
C LYS A 283 23.29 -10.57 -2.85
N ASP A 284 22.09 -11.19 -2.77
CA ASP A 284 21.26 -11.53 -3.93
C ASP A 284 20.30 -10.40 -4.30
N ILE A 285 20.28 -9.30 -3.52
CA ILE A 285 19.49 -8.10 -3.82
C ILE A 285 20.26 -7.27 -4.84
N LYS A 286 19.70 -7.16 -6.04
CA LYS A 286 20.18 -6.32 -7.14
C LYS A 286 19.15 -5.21 -7.37
N ALA A 287 19.52 -4.00 -6.98
CA ALA A 287 18.61 -2.87 -6.94
C ALA A 287 18.01 -2.53 -8.31
N ASP A 288 18.83 -2.59 -9.36
CA ASP A 288 18.38 -2.32 -10.73
C ASP A 288 17.36 -3.36 -11.23
N GLU A 289 17.53 -4.64 -10.89
CA GLU A 289 16.56 -5.70 -11.22
C GLU A 289 15.22 -5.48 -10.52
N ILE A 290 15.24 -5.11 -9.24
CA ILE A 290 14.06 -4.80 -8.45
C ILE A 290 13.36 -3.55 -9.01
N ASN A 291 14.12 -2.49 -9.31
CA ASN A 291 13.58 -1.27 -9.91
C ASN A 291 12.88 -1.57 -11.24
N LYS A 292 13.54 -2.32 -12.15
CA LYS A 292 12.95 -2.74 -13.42
C LYS A 292 11.68 -3.58 -13.24
N ALA A 293 11.64 -4.45 -12.24
CA ALA A 293 10.43 -5.23 -11.92
C ALA A 293 9.27 -4.32 -11.46
N PHE A 294 9.54 -3.30 -10.64
CA PHE A 294 8.54 -2.28 -10.31
C PHE A 294 8.05 -1.52 -11.54
N VAL A 295 8.96 -1.08 -12.41
CA VAL A 295 8.60 -0.34 -13.63
C VAL A 295 7.72 -1.21 -14.53
N ARG A 296 8.09 -2.47 -14.78
CA ARG A 296 7.27 -3.42 -15.54
C ARG A 296 5.90 -3.62 -14.90
N GLY A 297 5.89 -3.80 -13.57
CA GLY A 297 4.67 -4.01 -12.81
C GLY A 297 3.71 -2.84 -12.95
N PHE A 298 4.15 -1.62 -12.67
CA PHE A 298 3.29 -0.43 -12.76
C PHE A 298 2.90 -0.08 -14.20
N ALA A 299 3.74 -0.34 -15.19
CA ALA A 299 3.35 -0.18 -16.59
C ALA A 299 2.21 -1.14 -16.98
N LYS A 300 2.25 -2.40 -16.51
CA LYS A 300 1.17 -3.37 -16.72
C LYS A 300 -0.12 -2.96 -15.96
N VAL A 301 0.03 -2.44 -14.74
CA VAL A 301 -1.12 -1.88 -13.99
C VAL A 301 -1.75 -0.73 -14.77
N ALA A 302 -0.97 0.25 -15.24
CA ALA A 302 -1.47 1.36 -16.04
C ALA A 302 -2.23 0.87 -17.29
N LYS A 303 -1.72 -0.13 -18.00
CA LYS A 303 -2.43 -0.74 -19.14
C LYS A 303 -3.74 -1.38 -18.73
N SER A 304 -3.78 -2.06 -17.58
CA SER A 304 -5.00 -2.67 -17.04
C SER A 304 -6.07 -1.62 -16.72
N GLU A 305 -5.65 -0.49 -16.11
CA GLU A 305 -6.55 0.62 -15.79
C GLU A 305 -7.13 1.27 -17.06
N TYR A 306 -6.32 1.49 -18.09
CA TYR A 306 -6.84 1.99 -19.37
C TYR A 306 -7.80 1.00 -20.03
N LYS A 307 -7.51 -0.30 -20.01
CA LYS A 307 -8.47 -1.32 -20.50
C LYS A 307 -9.80 -1.21 -19.77
N GLU A 308 -9.78 -1.13 -18.43
CA GLU A 308 -11.00 -0.98 -17.63
C GLU A 308 -11.71 0.34 -17.92
N SER A 309 -10.96 1.43 -18.22
CA SER A 309 -11.51 2.71 -18.64
C SER A 309 -12.33 2.57 -19.92
N PHE A 310 -11.82 1.87 -20.93
CA PHE A 310 -12.53 1.65 -22.18
C PHE A 310 -13.75 0.72 -22.02
N GLU A 311 -13.68 -0.29 -21.16
CA GLU A 311 -14.81 -1.17 -20.83
C GLU A 311 -15.95 -0.42 -20.11
N ASN A 312 -15.64 0.66 -19.42
CA ASN A 312 -16.58 1.49 -18.67
C ASN A 312 -16.75 2.90 -19.28
N PHE A 313 -16.37 3.08 -20.54
CA PHE A 313 -16.41 4.40 -21.18
C PHE A 313 -17.84 5.01 -21.15
N GLY A 314 -17.93 6.29 -20.86
CA GLY A 314 -19.21 6.98 -20.67
C GLY A 314 -19.84 6.83 -19.29
N LYS A 315 -19.19 6.12 -18.36
CA LYS A 315 -19.55 6.04 -16.93
C LYS A 315 -18.49 6.70 -16.09
N ASP A 316 -18.83 7.11 -14.87
CA ASP A 316 -17.89 7.66 -13.89
C ASP A 316 -16.65 6.76 -13.72
N LYS A 317 -16.85 5.45 -13.69
CA LYS A 317 -15.79 4.47 -13.58
C LYS A 317 -14.76 4.57 -14.71
N GLY A 318 -15.19 4.87 -15.94
CA GLY A 318 -14.29 5.05 -17.08
C GLY A 318 -13.35 6.26 -16.89
N ALA A 319 -13.86 7.37 -16.36
CA ALA A 319 -13.05 8.54 -16.06
C ALA A 319 -12.11 8.29 -14.87
N ILE A 320 -12.56 7.57 -13.83
CA ILE A 320 -11.76 7.23 -12.66
C ILE A 320 -10.57 6.35 -13.06
N THR A 321 -10.80 5.27 -13.82
CA THR A 321 -9.72 4.35 -14.23
C THR A 321 -8.79 4.97 -15.28
N ALA A 322 -9.29 5.90 -16.12
CA ALA A 322 -8.41 6.73 -16.97
C ALA A 322 -7.44 7.58 -16.15
N LEU A 323 -7.91 8.17 -15.04
CA LEU A 323 -7.04 8.89 -14.10
C LEU A 323 -6.05 7.93 -13.42
N GLU A 324 -6.49 6.76 -12.99
CA GLU A 324 -5.60 5.77 -12.36
C GLU A 324 -4.47 5.36 -13.30
N GLY A 325 -4.76 5.11 -14.58
CA GLY A 325 -3.74 4.83 -15.60
C GLY A 325 -2.69 5.95 -15.70
N ALA A 326 -3.12 7.22 -15.74
CA ALA A 326 -2.24 8.37 -15.77
C ALA A 326 -1.40 8.50 -14.47
N LEU A 327 -2.00 8.24 -13.33
CA LEU A 327 -1.32 8.29 -12.03
C LEU A 327 -0.29 7.17 -11.88
N PHE A 328 -0.54 5.94 -12.40
CA PHE A 328 0.46 4.88 -12.39
C PHE A 328 1.65 5.17 -13.31
N ILE A 329 1.45 5.86 -14.44
CA ILE A 329 2.56 6.41 -15.24
C ILE A 329 3.37 7.41 -14.38
N ASN A 330 2.71 8.27 -13.62
CA ASN A 330 3.37 9.23 -12.74
C ASN A 330 4.15 8.54 -11.61
N VAL A 331 3.68 7.40 -11.09
CA VAL A 331 4.42 6.63 -10.07
C VAL A 331 5.84 6.32 -10.54
N ILE A 332 6.00 5.87 -11.77
CA ILE A 332 7.29 5.44 -12.35
C ILE A 332 7.95 6.49 -13.25
N GLU A 333 7.47 7.72 -13.27
CA GLU A 333 7.93 8.76 -14.23
C GLU A 333 9.45 8.95 -14.22
N ALA A 334 10.07 9.00 -13.04
CA ALA A 334 11.52 9.21 -12.94
C ALA A 334 12.33 8.07 -13.59
N ASP A 335 11.86 6.84 -13.49
CA ASP A 335 12.52 5.68 -14.08
C ASP A 335 12.10 5.47 -15.54
N ALA A 336 10.88 5.89 -15.93
CA ALA A 336 10.48 5.97 -17.33
C ALA A 336 11.39 6.92 -18.13
N LYS A 337 11.81 8.05 -17.55
CA LYS A 337 12.79 8.97 -18.17
C LYS A 337 14.13 8.29 -18.49
N LYS A 338 14.59 7.36 -17.67
CA LYS A 338 15.82 6.60 -17.92
C LYS A 338 15.67 5.59 -19.05
N ILE A 339 14.46 5.03 -19.24
CA ILE A 339 14.19 3.95 -20.20
C ILE A 339 13.73 4.50 -21.55
N LEU A 340 12.88 5.51 -21.54
CA LEU A 340 12.29 6.12 -22.74
C LEU A 340 13.03 7.39 -23.20
N GLY A 341 13.71 8.06 -22.28
CA GLY A 341 14.23 9.40 -22.44
C GLY A 341 13.23 10.49 -22.02
N GLU A 342 13.73 11.68 -21.72
CA GLU A 342 12.94 12.84 -21.21
C GLU A 342 11.78 13.21 -22.15
N ALA A 343 12.06 13.38 -23.46
CA ALA A 343 11.07 13.83 -24.43
C ALA A 343 9.91 12.84 -24.57
N GLN A 344 10.21 11.53 -24.71
CA GLN A 344 9.17 10.52 -24.86
C GLN A 344 8.35 10.35 -23.58
N THR A 345 8.98 10.46 -22.39
CA THR A 345 8.27 10.39 -21.12
C THR A 345 7.35 11.60 -20.94
N LYS A 346 7.80 12.80 -21.30
CA LYS A 346 6.96 14.01 -21.27
C LYS A 346 5.72 13.81 -22.16
N THR A 347 5.92 13.39 -23.41
CA THR A 347 4.82 13.09 -24.35
C THR A 347 3.86 12.04 -23.77
N LEU A 348 4.37 10.97 -23.16
CA LEU A 348 3.55 9.93 -22.51
C LEU A 348 2.66 10.53 -21.41
N VAL A 349 3.20 11.36 -20.52
CA VAL A 349 2.45 12.02 -19.43
C VAL A 349 1.42 13.00 -19.99
N GLU A 350 1.77 13.81 -20.98
CA GLU A 350 0.85 14.75 -21.64
C GLU A 350 -0.33 14.03 -22.27
N LYS A 351 -0.07 12.95 -23.05
CA LYS A 351 -1.11 12.13 -23.69
C LYS A 351 -2.01 11.41 -22.67
N ALA A 352 -1.44 10.94 -21.57
CA ALA A 352 -2.21 10.34 -20.47
C ALA A 352 -3.21 11.35 -19.86
N ASN A 353 -2.77 12.60 -19.65
CA ASN A 353 -3.64 13.67 -19.17
C ASN A 353 -4.72 14.10 -20.19
N GLU A 354 -4.38 14.09 -21.49
CA GLU A 354 -5.35 14.35 -22.56
C GLU A 354 -6.39 13.23 -22.65
N LEU A 355 -5.99 11.97 -22.48
CA LEU A 355 -6.90 10.82 -22.46
C LEU A 355 -7.90 10.94 -21.31
N LEU A 356 -7.44 11.31 -20.11
CA LEU A 356 -8.33 11.58 -18.98
C LEU A 356 -9.37 12.66 -19.33
N LYS A 357 -8.95 13.77 -20.00
CA LYS A 357 -9.87 14.80 -20.43
C LYS A 357 -10.90 14.28 -21.42
N ALA A 358 -10.47 13.46 -22.38
CA ALA A 358 -11.35 12.83 -23.35
C ALA A 358 -12.34 11.87 -22.67
N ALA A 359 -11.90 11.07 -21.70
CA ALA A 359 -12.77 10.16 -20.93
C ALA A 359 -13.81 10.94 -20.11
N LYS A 360 -13.42 12.05 -19.46
CA LYS A 360 -14.35 12.95 -18.74
C LYS A 360 -15.35 13.63 -19.66
N ALA A 361 -14.95 13.94 -20.88
CA ALA A 361 -15.81 14.55 -21.91
C ALA A 361 -16.65 13.51 -22.68
N ASN A 362 -16.49 12.23 -22.39
CA ASN A 362 -17.11 11.10 -23.13
C ASN A 362 -16.76 11.09 -24.64
N ASP A 363 -15.56 11.59 -25.00
CA ASP A 363 -15.03 11.58 -26.38
C ASP A 363 -14.22 10.30 -26.62
N LYS A 364 -14.94 9.22 -26.96
CA LYS A 364 -14.33 7.91 -27.16
C LYS A 364 -13.34 7.89 -28.32
N ALA A 365 -13.67 8.59 -29.42
CA ALA A 365 -12.80 8.59 -30.60
C ALA A 365 -11.43 9.24 -30.31
N LYS A 366 -11.45 10.34 -29.57
CA LYS A 366 -10.22 10.99 -29.10
C LYS A 366 -9.45 10.13 -28.09
N ALA A 367 -10.15 9.48 -27.15
CA ALA A 367 -9.51 8.59 -26.17
C ALA A 367 -8.84 7.39 -26.86
N ASP A 368 -9.51 6.75 -27.83
CA ASP A 368 -8.97 5.64 -28.62
C ASP A 368 -7.69 6.07 -29.41
N ALA A 369 -7.70 7.26 -30.02
CA ALA A 369 -6.55 7.81 -30.73
C ALA A 369 -5.36 8.05 -29.78
N LEU A 370 -5.62 8.67 -28.62
CA LEU A 370 -4.59 8.94 -27.62
C LEU A 370 -4.00 7.66 -27.03
N PHE A 371 -4.81 6.64 -26.77
CA PHE A 371 -4.32 5.37 -26.24
C PHE A 371 -3.35 4.67 -27.20
N LYS A 372 -3.62 4.70 -28.51
CA LYS A 372 -2.71 4.18 -29.53
C LYS A 372 -1.34 4.86 -29.53
N GLU A 373 -1.27 6.13 -29.10
CA GLU A 373 -0.01 6.86 -28.92
C GLU A 373 0.69 6.54 -27.58
N ILE A 374 -0.07 6.22 -26.54
CA ILE A 374 0.41 5.86 -25.19
C ILE A 374 0.94 4.42 -25.16
N GLU A 375 0.22 3.48 -25.76
CA GLU A 375 0.42 2.04 -25.62
C GLU A 375 1.86 1.60 -25.97
N PRO A 376 2.51 2.05 -27.06
CA PRO A 376 3.88 1.64 -27.39
C PRO A 376 4.90 2.00 -26.30
N SER A 377 4.73 3.13 -25.62
CA SER A 377 5.58 3.53 -24.50
C SER A 377 5.36 2.64 -23.28
N LEU A 378 4.09 2.32 -22.95
CA LEU A 378 3.77 1.39 -21.88
C LEU A 378 4.30 -0.02 -22.16
N ASP A 379 4.22 -0.49 -23.42
CA ASP A 379 4.77 -1.79 -23.82
C ASP A 379 6.28 -1.86 -23.66
N LYS A 380 6.99 -0.77 -23.98
CA LYS A 380 8.44 -0.68 -23.77
C LYS A 380 8.78 -0.73 -22.27
N LEU A 381 8.04 0.01 -21.43
CA LEU A 381 8.21 -0.02 -19.97
C LEU A 381 7.86 -1.40 -19.39
N ALA A 382 6.79 -2.05 -19.87
CA ALA A 382 6.37 -3.38 -19.42
C ALA A 382 7.38 -4.50 -19.78
N LYS A 383 8.35 -4.21 -20.62
CA LYS A 383 9.45 -5.11 -21.03
C LYS A 383 10.82 -4.66 -20.53
N ALA A 384 10.89 -3.64 -19.66
CA ALA A 384 12.16 -3.10 -19.19
C ALA A 384 13.08 -4.18 -18.59
N GLY A 385 14.27 -4.34 -19.14
CA GLY A 385 15.28 -5.31 -18.69
C GLY A 385 14.97 -6.79 -18.98
N LYS A 386 14.04 -7.06 -19.92
CA LYS A 386 13.81 -8.39 -20.51
C LYS A 386 14.42 -8.46 -21.89
#